data_e6c02c226fcadc6478b801a9e4066e22
#
_entry.id   e6c02c226fcadc6478b801a9e4066e22
#
_cell.length_a   1.000
_cell.length_b   1.000
_cell.length_c   1.000
_cell.angle_alpha   90.00
_cell.angle_beta   90.00
_cell.angle_gamma   90.00
#
_symmetry.space_group_name_H-M   'P 1'
#
loop_
_entity.id
_entity.type
_entity.pdbx_description
1 polymer ?
#
loop_
_entity_poly.entity_id
_entity_poly.type
_entity_poly.pdbx_seq_one_letter_code
_entity_poly.pdbx_strand_id
1 'polypeptide(L)' 'MAKLLITATHGFDHSTRAGMPFFVAKGAKEADIDVGLALALDATVFVKPELRKHVQPYGQPPLEELFQFMVDHRVPVYV' A
#
# COMPACT_ATOMS: atom_id res chain seq x y z
N MET A 1 0.57 4.65 -22.46
CA MET A 1 0.73 4.96 -21.03
C MET A 1 0.91 3.67 -20.26
N ALA A 2 1.91 3.62 -19.40
CA ALA A 2 2.20 2.40 -18.65
C ALA A 2 1.18 2.22 -17.51
N LYS A 3 0.78 0.98 -17.29
CA LYS A 3 -0.07 0.61 -16.16
C LYS A 3 0.66 -0.39 -15.30
N LEU A 4 0.53 -0.26 -13.99
CA LEU A 4 1.21 -1.13 -13.05
C LEU A 4 0.21 -1.61 -11.99
N LEU A 5 0.13 -2.92 -11.80
CA LEU A 5 -0.65 -3.50 -10.72
C LEU A 5 0.32 -4.12 -9.72
N ILE A 6 0.23 -3.67 -8.49
CA ILE A 6 1.11 -4.13 -7.42
C ILE A 6 0.28 -4.98 -6.47
N THR A 7 0.77 -6.20 -6.17
CA THR A 7 0.07 -7.11 -5.27
C THR A 7 0.74 -7.08 -3.89
N ALA A 8 -0.05 -6.83 -2.86
CA ALA A 8 0.40 -6.85 -1.48
C ALA A 8 -0.06 -8.15 -0.83
N THR A 9 0.85 -8.88 -0.18
CA THR A 9 0.55 -10.18 0.38
C THR A 9 0.87 -10.32 1.86
N HIS A 10 1.61 -9.38 2.45
CA HIS A 10 2.02 -9.44 3.85
C HIS A 10 1.17 -8.53 4.72
N GLY A 11 0.80 -9.02 5.91
CA GLY A 11 0.09 -8.27 6.92
C GLY A 11 0.99 -7.96 8.11
N PHE A 12 0.52 -8.27 9.32
CA PHE A 12 1.28 -7.98 10.53
C PHE A 12 2.48 -8.91 10.72
N ASP A 13 2.58 -9.97 9.94
CA ASP A 13 3.68 -10.93 10.02
C ASP A 13 5.03 -10.29 9.66
N HIS A 14 5.02 -9.23 8.85
CA HIS A 14 6.27 -8.58 8.42
C HIS A 14 5.99 -7.13 8.05
N SER A 15 6.20 -6.22 9.00
CA SER A 15 5.82 -4.80 8.83
C SER A 15 6.47 -4.13 7.62
N THR A 16 7.77 -4.37 7.39
CA THR A 16 8.48 -3.74 6.29
C THR A 16 7.94 -4.23 4.94
N ARG A 17 7.71 -5.54 4.82
CA ARG A 17 7.15 -6.10 3.58
C ARG A 17 5.69 -5.70 3.38
N ALA A 18 4.96 -5.50 4.48
CA ALA A 18 3.59 -5.04 4.39
C ALA A 18 3.50 -3.64 3.78
N GLY A 19 4.44 -2.76 4.12
CA GLY A 19 4.45 -1.39 3.62
C GLY A 19 5.06 -1.23 2.23
N MET A 20 5.91 -2.15 1.80
CA MET A 20 6.66 -2.00 0.55
C MET A 20 5.76 -1.79 -0.68
N PRO A 21 4.68 -2.58 -0.87
CA PRO A 21 3.82 -2.37 -2.04
C PRO A 21 3.21 -0.97 -2.06
N PHE A 22 2.81 -0.45 -0.91
CA PHE A 22 2.24 0.89 -0.81
C PHE A 22 3.29 1.96 -1.09
N PHE A 23 4.51 1.74 -0.63
CA PHE A 23 5.61 2.67 -0.87
C PHE A 23 5.97 2.72 -2.35
N VAL A 24 6.05 1.56 -3.00
CA VAL A 24 6.31 1.47 -4.45
C VAL A 24 5.17 2.13 -5.24
N ALA A 25 3.92 1.89 -4.84
CA ALA A 25 2.77 2.50 -5.49
C ALA A 25 2.81 4.02 -5.38
N LYS A 26 3.21 4.53 -4.21
CA LYS A 26 3.35 5.97 -4.01
C LYS A 26 4.37 6.55 -4.98
N GLY A 27 5.54 5.92 -5.09
CA GLY A 27 6.58 6.37 -6.02
C GLY A 27 6.13 6.33 -7.46
N ALA A 28 5.41 5.27 -7.86
CA ALA A 28 4.88 5.14 -9.21
C ALA A 28 3.86 6.26 -9.51
N LYS A 29 2.98 6.56 -8.56
CA LYS A 29 2.00 7.62 -8.73
C LYS A 29 2.67 8.98 -8.84
N GLU A 30 3.70 9.22 -8.04
CA GLU A 30 4.45 10.47 -8.10
C GLU A 30 5.18 10.62 -9.45
N ALA A 31 5.54 9.50 -10.07
CA ALA A 31 6.16 9.49 -11.40
C ALA A 31 5.12 9.52 -12.53
N ASP A 32 3.86 9.73 -12.20
CA ASP A 32 2.74 9.82 -13.15
C ASP A 32 2.49 8.51 -13.90
N ILE A 33 2.75 7.40 -13.23
CA ILE A 33 2.42 6.06 -13.75
C ILE A 33 1.05 5.65 -13.22
N ASP A 34 0.23 5.09 -14.12
CA ASP A 34 -1.09 4.59 -13.73
C ASP A 34 -0.91 3.30 -12.91
N VAL A 35 -1.23 3.35 -11.62
CA VAL A 35 -0.95 2.27 -10.69
C VAL A 35 -2.20 1.87 -9.93
N GLY A 36 -2.33 0.57 -9.63
CA GLY A 36 -3.36 0.03 -8.76
C GLY A 36 -2.74 -0.94 -7.76
N LEU A 37 -3.41 -1.15 -6.64
CA LEU A 37 -2.99 -2.08 -5.60
C LEU A 37 -4.01 -3.21 -5.46
N ALA A 38 -3.51 -4.43 -5.31
CA ALA A 38 -4.35 -5.59 -4.98
C ALA A 38 -3.90 -6.14 -3.63
N LEU A 39 -4.82 -6.17 -2.67
CA LEU A 39 -4.55 -6.74 -1.36
C LEU A 39 -4.98 -8.20 -1.36
N ALA A 40 -4.04 -9.09 -1.05
CA ALA A 40 -4.28 -10.53 -1.04
C ALA A 40 -3.70 -11.12 0.23
N LEU A 41 -4.13 -12.34 0.57
CA LEU A 41 -3.63 -13.07 1.73
C LEU A 41 -3.69 -12.20 2.99
N ASP A 42 -2.62 -12.12 3.74
CA ASP A 42 -2.61 -11.39 5.02
C ASP A 42 -2.74 -9.88 4.87
N ALA A 43 -2.46 -9.34 3.69
CA ALA A 43 -2.59 -7.89 3.47
C ALA A 43 -4.04 -7.42 3.42
N THR A 44 -5.00 -8.32 3.28
CA THR A 44 -6.42 -7.93 3.22
C THR A 44 -6.90 -7.26 4.50
N VAL A 45 -6.22 -7.46 5.63
CA VAL A 45 -6.58 -6.83 6.90
C VAL A 45 -6.49 -5.31 6.84
N PHE A 46 -5.70 -4.77 5.93
CA PHE A 46 -5.49 -3.32 5.85
C PHE A 46 -6.65 -2.56 5.22
N VAL A 47 -7.71 -3.24 4.80
CA VAL A 47 -8.96 -2.59 4.44
C VAL A 47 -9.53 -1.82 5.64
N LYS A 48 -9.25 -2.28 6.86
CA LYS A 48 -9.75 -1.65 8.08
C LYS A 48 -8.80 -0.56 8.56
N PRO A 49 -9.26 0.70 8.64
CA PRO A 49 -8.39 1.81 9.02
C PRO A 49 -7.71 1.64 10.38
N GLU A 50 -8.41 1.07 11.36
CA GLU A 50 -7.86 0.91 12.70
C GLU A 50 -6.68 -0.06 12.74
N LEU A 51 -6.57 -0.97 11.78
CA LEU A 51 -5.47 -1.93 11.73
C LEU A 51 -4.22 -1.35 11.08
N ARG A 52 -4.37 -0.39 10.18
CA ARG A 52 -3.22 0.24 9.51
C ARG A 52 -2.32 0.99 10.46
N LYS A 53 -2.86 1.47 11.58
CA LYS A 53 -2.10 2.25 12.56
C LYS A 53 -0.98 1.46 13.21
N HIS A 54 -1.06 0.14 13.19
CA HIS A 54 -0.14 -0.73 13.92
C HIS A 54 1.05 -1.18 13.07
N VAL A 55 1.18 -0.69 11.85
CA VAL A 55 2.27 -1.09 10.96
C VAL A 55 3.20 0.09 10.70
N GLN A 56 4.45 -0.08 11.11
CA GLN A 56 5.51 0.89 10.85
C GLN A 56 6.62 0.21 10.08
N PRO A 57 6.66 0.33 8.74
CA PRO A 57 7.72 -0.27 7.96
C PRO A 57 9.07 0.39 8.27
N TYR A 58 10.12 -0.40 8.25
CA TYR A 58 11.47 0.11 8.52
C TYR A 58 11.93 0.99 7.36
N GLY A 59 12.35 2.21 7.68
CA GLY A 59 12.86 3.14 6.68
C GLY A 59 11.82 3.74 5.75
N GLN A 60 10.54 3.60 6.10
CA GLN A 60 9.43 4.09 5.28
C GLN A 60 8.46 4.88 6.15
N PRO A 61 7.57 5.69 5.55
CA PRO A 61 6.48 6.32 6.31
C PRO A 61 5.56 5.27 6.93
N PRO A 62 4.80 5.61 7.98
CA PRO A 62 3.81 4.69 8.54
C PRO A 62 2.83 4.21 7.49
N LEU A 63 2.37 2.96 7.61
CA LEU A 63 1.44 2.40 6.64
C LEU A 63 0.16 3.22 6.52
N GLU A 64 -0.34 3.76 7.63
CA GLU A 64 -1.52 4.61 7.61
C GLU A 64 -1.32 5.81 6.68
N GLU A 65 -0.14 6.41 6.73
CA GLU A 65 0.19 7.56 5.87
C GLU A 65 0.29 7.17 4.41
N LEU A 66 0.91 6.02 4.14
CA LEU A 66 1.02 5.51 2.77
C LEU A 66 -0.36 5.19 2.20
N PHE A 67 -1.22 4.58 2.99
CA PHE A 67 -2.57 4.24 2.55
C PHE A 67 -3.39 5.51 2.30
N GLN A 68 -3.22 6.54 3.15
CA GLN A 68 -3.91 7.81 2.97
C GLN A 68 -3.48 8.47 1.65
N PHE A 69 -2.21 8.35 1.27
CA PHE A 69 -1.75 8.83 -0.03
C PHE A 69 -2.53 8.16 -1.17
N MET A 70 -2.76 6.84 -1.05
CA MET A 70 -3.53 6.12 -2.07
C MET A 70 -4.95 6.69 -2.20
N VAL A 71 -5.59 6.96 -1.06
CA VAL A 71 -6.94 7.53 -1.05
C VAL A 71 -6.94 8.93 -1.65
N ASP A 72 -6.00 9.77 -1.24
CA ASP A 72 -5.95 11.17 -1.69
C ASP A 72 -5.68 11.29 -3.18
N HIS A 73 -4.92 10.36 -3.75
CA HIS A 73 -4.55 10.39 -5.17
C HIS A 73 -5.38 9.43 -6.00
N ARG A 74 -6.45 8.85 -5.43
CA ARG A 74 -7.40 7.99 -6.12
C ARG A 74 -6.75 6.77 -6.76
N VAL A 75 -5.74 6.21 -6.10
CA VAL A 75 -5.13 4.95 -6.55
C VAL A 75 -6.11 3.82 -6.24
N PRO A 76 -6.53 3.01 -7.25
CA PRO A 76 -7.46 1.91 -6.98
C PRO A 76 -6.84 0.88 -6.06
N VAL A 77 -7.61 0.41 -5.09
CA VAL A 77 -7.20 -0.65 -4.18
C VAL A 77 -8.23 -1.79 -4.29
N TYR A 78 -7.78 -2.94 -4.75
CA TYR A 78 -8.62 -4.12 -4.93
C TYR A 78 -8.35 -5.12 -3.81
N VAL A 79 -9.38 -5.85 -3.41
CA VAL A 79 -9.26 -6.86 -2.35
C VAL A 79 -9.69 -8.22 -2.86
#